data_4f2eb91a3f6a962a119cef1f8f9630a0
#
_entry.id   4f2eb91a3f6a962a119cef1f8f9630a0
#
_cell.length_a   1.000
_cell.length_b   1.000
_cell.length_c   1.000
_cell.angle_alpha   90.00
_cell.angle_beta   90.00
_cell.angle_gamma   90.00
#
_symmetry.space_group_name_H-M   'P 1'
#
loop_
_entity.id
_entity.type
_entity.pdbx_description
1 polymer ?
#
loop_
_entity_poly.entity_id
_entity_poly.type
_entity_poly.pdbx_seq_one_letter_code
_entity_poly.pdbx_strand_id
1 'polypeptide(L)'
;MAAGEPIARPAARVLLLDERDRLLLFRIESPQLKTRSIWITPGGGLNPDESPEAGARRELREETGIEAPLGPCVWIRSHTFRFGTGWIEQRERFYVVRVANITVSTDGLEPEERIAMVEHRIWSVDDLAASNEWFAPRRLADLLPPLLSGDLPAEPIEIGA
;
A
#
# COMPACT_ATOMS: atom_id res chain seq x y z
N MET A 1 -23.13 -24.08 11.40
CA MET A 1 -22.09 -23.83 10.41
C MET A 1 -21.00 -22.97 11.01
N ALA A 2 -19.80 -23.46 11.01
CA ALA A 2 -18.69 -22.66 11.48
C ALA A 2 -18.68 -21.34 10.71
N ALA A 3 -18.47 -20.22 11.40
CA ALA A 3 -18.12 -19.00 10.74
C ALA A 3 -17.02 -19.39 9.76
N GLY A 4 -17.28 -19.25 8.48
CA GLY A 4 -16.37 -19.75 7.47
C GLY A 4 -14.94 -19.26 7.66
N GLU A 5 -13.99 -20.05 7.24
CA GLU A 5 -12.61 -19.62 7.19
C GLU A 5 -12.52 -18.33 6.36
N PRO A 6 -11.60 -17.43 6.71
CA PRO A 6 -11.39 -16.23 5.92
C PRO A 6 -11.07 -16.57 4.46
N ILE A 7 -11.65 -15.81 3.55
CA ILE A 7 -11.34 -15.93 2.14
C ILE A 7 -10.00 -15.24 1.88
N ALA A 8 -9.06 -15.95 1.29
CA ALA A 8 -7.76 -15.39 0.96
C ALA A 8 -7.90 -14.37 -0.18
N ARG A 9 -7.30 -13.19 0.02
CA ARG A 9 -7.27 -12.14 -1.00
C ARG A 9 -5.84 -11.67 -1.18
N PRO A 10 -5.16 -12.11 -2.25
CA PRO A 10 -3.83 -11.61 -2.55
C PRO A 10 -3.90 -10.18 -3.05
N ALA A 11 -2.92 -9.37 -2.64
CA ALA A 11 -2.83 -7.97 -2.99
C ALA A 11 -1.37 -7.57 -3.23
N ALA A 12 -1.18 -6.49 -3.98
CA ALA A 12 0.14 -5.92 -4.20
C ALA A 12 0.12 -4.44 -3.84
N ARG A 13 1.18 -3.99 -3.20
CA ARG A 13 1.38 -2.61 -2.77
C ARG A 13 2.69 -2.08 -3.31
N VAL A 14 2.78 -0.78 -3.49
CA VAL A 14 3.99 -0.14 -4.01
C VAL A 14 4.53 0.87 -3.00
N LEU A 15 5.81 0.71 -2.66
CA LEU A 15 6.55 1.70 -1.91
C LEU A 15 7.18 2.65 -2.94
N LEU A 16 6.45 3.70 -3.30
CA LEU A 16 6.89 4.66 -4.30
C LEU A 16 7.72 5.74 -3.63
N LEU A 17 9.01 5.73 -3.92
CA LEU A 17 9.99 6.64 -3.33
C LEU A 17 10.54 7.59 -4.39
N ASP A 18 10.73 8.85 -4.00
CA ASP A 18 11.39 9.83 -4.85
C ASP A 18 12.90 9.90 -4.56
N GLU A 19 13.62 10.78 -5.24
CA GLU A 19 15.07 10.92 -5.07
C GLU A 19 15.47 11.50 -3.72
N ARG A 20 14.50 12.05 -2.95
CA ARG A 20 14.72 12.56 -1.60
C ARG A 20 14.26 11.59 -0.53
N ASP A 21 14.08 10.31 -0.89
CA ASP A 21 13.64 9.24 0.02
C ASP A 21 12.29 9.52 0.66
N ARG A 22 11.38 10.17 -0.06
CA ARG A 22 10.03 10.43 0.41
C ARG A 22 9.06 9.45 -0.22
N LEU A 23 8.08 9.04 0.57
CA LEU A 23 7.12 7.99 0.24
C LEU A 23 5.75 8.58 -0.07
N LEU A 24 5.13 8.13 -1.16
CA LEU A 24 3.75 8.50 -1.48
C LEU A 24 2.77 7.66 -0.68
N LEU A 25 1.85 8.34 0.00
CA LEU A 25 0.71 7.70 0.66
C LEU A 25 -0.58 8.38 0.26
N PHE A 26 -1.66 7.60 0.27
CA PHE A 26 -3.01 8.09 0.09
C PHE A 26 -3.75 8.03 1.42
N ARG A 27 -4.49 9.08 1.74
CA ARG A 27 -5.39 9.07 2.89
C ARG A 27 -6.74 8.56 2.42
N ILE A 28 -7.21 7.52 3.08
CA ILE A 28 -8.51 6.93 2.78
C ILE A 28 -9.47 7.10 3.95
N GLU A 29 -10.73 7.23 3.61
CA GLU A 29 -11.84 7.21 4.55
C GLU A 29 -12.81 6.12 4.12
N SER A 30 -13.39 5.43 5.08
CA SER A 30 -14.40 4.43 4.79
C SER A 30 -15.35 4.32 5.97
N PRO A 31 -16.60 3.89 5.73
CA PRO A 31 -17.55 3.68 6.83
C PRO A 31 -17.05 2.72 7.91
N GLN A 32 -16.23 1.74 7.52
CA GLN A 32 -15.67 0.78 8.48
C GLN A 32 -14.63 1.43 9.40
N LEU A 33 -14.01 2.53 8.99
CA LEU A 33 -13.06 3.27 9.81
C LEU A 33 -13.77 4.27 10.73
N LYS A 34 -15.09 4.43 10.59
CA LYS A 34 -15.92 5.36 11.35
C LYS A 34 -15.43 6.80 11.17
N THR A 35 -14.95 7.44 12.24
CA THR A 35 -14.45 8.81 12.18
C THR A 35 -12.95 8.89 11.90
N ARG A 36 -12.32 7.76 11.62
CA ARG A 36 -10.86 7.68 11.44
C ARG A 36 -10.51 7.56 9.98
N SER A 37 -9.45 8.25 9.60
CA SER A 37 -8.81 8.04 8.30
C SER A 37 -7.51 7.29 8.50
N ILE A 38 -7.00 6.69 7.43
CA ILE A 38 -5.74 5.96 7.44
C ILE A 38 -4.97 6.26 6.17
N TRP A 39 -3.64 6.33 6.29
CA TRP A 39 -2.74 6.52 5.16
C TRP A 39 -2.20 5.17 4.71
N ILE A 40 -2.33 4.91 3.42
CA ILE A 40 -1.92 3.64 2.81
C ILE A 40 -1.03 3.88 1.60
N THR A 41 -0.24 2.86 1.27
CA THR A 41 0.55 2.85 0.04
C THR A 41 -0.36 2.57 -1.16
N PRO A 42 0.04 3.00 -2.37
CA PRO A 42 -0.67 2.58 -3.59
C PRO A 42 -0.74 1.07 -3.68
N GLY A 43 -1.85 0.56 -4.21
CA GLY A 43 -2.03 -0.87 -4.38
C GLY A 43 -3.44 -1.34 -4.14
N GLY A 44 -3.64 -2.63 -4.25
CA GLY A 44 -4.94 -3.25 -4.04
C GLY A 44 -4.95 -4.73 -4.39
N GLY A 45 -6.14 -5.32 -4.39
CA GLY A 45 -6.32 -6.73 -4.68
C GLY A 45 -5.94 -7.10 -6.11
N LEU A 46 -5.45 -8.31 -6.29
CA LEU A 46 -5.09 -8.83 -7.60
C LEU A 46 -6.34 -9.29 -8.35
N ASN A 47 -6.31 -9.15 -9.67
CA ASN A 47 -7.32 -9.74 -10.53
C ASN A 47 -7.07 -11.26 -10.64
N PRO A 48 -8.09 -12.06 -11.02
CA PRO A 48 -7.88 -13.48 -11.28
C PRO A 48 -6.73 -13.67 -12.26
N ASP A 49 -5.86 -14.63 -11.95
CA ASP A 49 -4.70 -15.00 -12.78
C ASP A 49 -3.66 -13.89 -12.98
N GLU A 50 -3.75 -12.81 -12.22
CA GLU A 50 -2.76 -11.74 -12.27
C GLU A 50 -1.61 -12.04 -11.29
N SER A 51 -0.36 -11.87 -11.77
CA SER A 51 0.78 -12.00 -10.88
C SER A 51 0.85 -10.79 -9.93
N PRO A 52 1.47 -10.95 -8.75
CA PRO A 52 1.66 -9.80 -7.85
C PRO A 52 2.40 -8.63 -8.51
N GLU A 53 3.41 -8.91 -9.33
CA GLU A 53 4.17 -7.89 -10.04
C GLU A 53 3.31 -7.13 -11.04
N ALA A 54 2.50 -7.84 -11.82
CA ALA A 54 1.59 -7.21 -12.77
C ALA A 54 0.53 -6.37 -12.04
N GLY A 55 0.02 -6.88 -10.93
CA GLY A 55 -0.94 -6.15 -10.11
C GLY A 55 -0.35 -4.88 -9.52
N ALA A 56 0.89 -4.94 -9.04
CA ALA A 56 1.58 -3.76 -8.51
C ALA A 56 1.72 -2.67 -9.58
N ARG A 57 2.13 -3.04 -10.79
CA ARG A 57 2.26 -2.09 -11.91
C ARG A 57 0.92 -1.50 -12.32
N ARG A 58 -0.10 -2.35 -12.39
CA ARG A 58 -1.45 -1.91 -12.77
C ARG A 58 -2.01 -0.92 -11.76
N GLU A 59 -1.93 -1.25 -10.47
CA GLU A 59 -2.43 -0.38 -9.41
C GLU A 59 -1.67 0.95 -9.37
N LEU A 60 -0.36 0.92 -9.54
CA LEU A 60 0.44 2.14 -9.57
C LEU A 60 0.00 3.05 -10.71
N ARG A 61 -0.20 2.48 -11.90
CA ARG A 61 -0.65 3.24 -13.06
C ARG A 61 -2.06 3.80 -12.86
N GLU A 62 -2.99 2.98 -12.37
CA GLU A 62 -4.37 3.39 -12.15
C GLU A 62 -4.48 4.50 -11.10
N GLU A 63 -3.73 4.38 -10.02
CA GLU A 63 -3.85 5.29 -8.89
C GLU A 63 -2.98 6.56 -9.03
N THR A 64 -1.89 6.49 -9.75
CA THR A 64 -0.94 7.61 -9.84
C THR A 64 -0.64 8.07 -11.25
N GLY A 65 -0.92 7.27 -12.25
CA GLY A 65 -0.50 7.53 -13.64
C GLY A 65 0.97 7.21 -13.90
N ILE A 66 1.70 6.71 -12.91
CA ILE A 66 3.13 6.47 -13.01
C ILE A 66 3.41 5.07 -13.55
N GLU A 67 4.30 5.01 -14.54
CA GLU A 67 4.87 3.78 -15.05
C GLU A 67 6.37 3.83 -14.81
N ALA A 68 6.88 2.87 -14.07
CA ALA A 68 8.30 2.80 -13.71
C ALA A 68 8.69 1.34 -13.47
N PRO A 69 9.98 0.99 -13.61
CA PRO A 69 10.43 -0.36 -13.32
C PRO A 69 10.10 -0.77 -11.90
N LEU A 70 9.60 -1.98 -11.73
CA LEU A 70 9.28 -2.54 -10.42
C LEU A 70 10.55 -3.09 -9.79
N GLY A 71 10.84 -2.65 -8.57
CA GLY A 71 11.94 -3.19 -7.79
C GLY A 71 11.52 -4.45 -7.04
N PRO A 72 12.35 -4.90 -6.07
CA PRO A 72 12.09 -6.14 -5.36
C PRO A 72 10.90 -6.05 -4.41
N CYS A 73 10.30 -7.21 -4.13
CA CYS A 73 9.35 -7.36 -3.04
C CYS A 73 10.12 -7.41 -1.73
N VAL A 74 9.83 -6.50 -0.82
CA VAL A 74 10.59 -6.36 0.43
C VAL A 74 9.79 -6.77 1.66
N TRP A 75 8.48 -6.66 1.63
CA TRP A 75 7.61 -6.98 2.76
C TRP A 75 6.42 -7.81 2.34
N ILE A 76 5.95 -8.63 3.28
CA ILE A 76 4.66 -9.30 3.19
C ILE A 76 3.89 -8.98 4.47
N ARG A 77 2.66 -8.55 4.32
CA ARG A 77 1.78 -8.20 5.42
C ARG A 77 0.46 -8.92 5.25
N SER A 78 0.01 -9.58 6.30
CA SER A 78 -1.29 -10.22 6.31
C SER A 78 -2.18 -9.57 7.35
N HIS A 79 -3.43 -9.28 6.99
CA HIS A 79 -4.41 -8.83 7.95
C HIS A 79 -5.78 -9.38 7.57
N THR A 80 -6.60 -9.59 8.59
CA THR A 80 -7.93 -10.16 8.43
C THR A 80 -8.96 -9.09 8.80
N PHE A 81 -9.97 -8.93 7.96
CA PHE A 81 -11.02 -7.96 8.22
C PHE A 81 -12.38 -8.52 7.80
N ARG A 82 -13.42 -7.93 8.36
CA ARG A 82 -14.78 -8.29 8.05
C ARG A 82 -15.23 -7.66 6.75
N PHE A 83 -15.87 -8.47 5.89
CA PHE A 83 -16.45 -8.00 4.65
C PHE A 83 -17.78 -8.71 4.45
N GLY A 84 -18.88 -7.94 4.48
CA GLY A 84 -20.22 -8.51 4.43
C GLY A 84 -20.49 -9.38 5.67
N THR A 85 -20.88 -10.64 5.46
CA THR A 85 -21.13 -11.61 6.53
C THR A 85 -19.94 -12.52 6.81
N GLY A 86 -18.84 -12.34 6.07
CA GLY A 86 -17.66 -13.18 6.19
C GLY A 86 -16.41 -12.40 6.58
N TRP A 87 -15.29 -13.08 6.43
CA TRP A 87 -13.97 -12.53 6.73
C TRP A 87 -13.07 -12.64 5.50
N ILE A 88 -12.19 -11.66 5.34
CA ILE A 88 -11.16 -11.69 4.30
C ILE A 88 -9.81 -11.63 4.99
N GLU A 89 -8.91 -12.55 4.59
CA GLU A 89 -7.51 -12.48 4.93
C GLU A 89 -6.76 -11.93 3.72
N GLN A 90 -6.31 -10.68 3.83
CA GLN A 90 -5.57 -10.02 2.77
C GLN A 90 -4.09 -10.18 3.02
N ARG A 91 -3.40 -10.75 2.01
CA ARG A 91 -1.95 -10.92 2.05
C ARG A 91 -1.35 -10.00 1.00
N GLU A 92 -0.60 -9.01 1.46
CA GLU A 92 -0.05 -7.94 0.65
C GLU A 92 1.45 -8.13 0.44
N ARG A 93 1.89 -7.98 -0.82
CA ARG A 93 3.31 -7.94 -1.16
C ARG A 93 3.67 -6.51 -1.51
N PHE A 94 4.74 -5.99 -0.89
CA PHE A 94 5.18 -4.61 -1.06
C PHE A 94 6.42 -4.57 -1.94
N TYR A 95 6.33 -3.86 -3.05
CA TYR A 95 7.40 -3.68 -4.03
C TYR A 95 7.96 -2.26 -3.98
N VAL A 96 9.27 -2.13 -4.06
CA VAL A 96 9.91 -0.82 -4.09
C VAL A 96 9.93 -0.30 -5.53
N VAL A 97 9.53 0.96 -5.71
CA VAL A 97 9.67 1.67 -6.99
C VAL A 97 10.31 3.02 -6.68
N ARG A 98 11.38 3.34 -7.41
CA ARG A 98 12.06 4.63 -7.26
C ARG A 98 11.88 5.46 -8.50
N VAL A 99 11.54 6.74 -8.30
CA VAL A 99 11.40 7.72 -9.37
C VAL A 99 12.12 9.01 -8.93
N ALA A 100 12.47 9.85 -9.89
CA ALA A 100 13.10 11.13 -9.55
C ALA A 100 12.12 12.06 -8.84
N ASN A 101 10.91 12.16 -9.39
CA ASN A 101 9.85 13.02 -8.87
C ASN A 101 8.54 12.27 -8.90
N ILE A 102 7.69 12.53 -7.89
CA ILE A 102 6.35 11.95 -7.83
C ILE A 102 5.34 13.00 -8.26
N THR A 103 4.71 12.77 -9.40
CA THR A 103 3.59 13.57 -9.89
C THR A 103 2.40 12.64 -10.04
N VAL A 104 1.35 12.88 -9.29
CA VAL A 104 0.20 11.99 -9.23
C VAL A 104 -0.91 12.48 -10.14
N SER A 105 -1.41 11.57 -11.00
CA SER A 105 -2.64 11.76 -11.77
C SER A 105 -3.64 10.70 -11.30
N THR A 106 -4.83 11.14 -10.89
CA THR A 106 -5.89 10.26 -10.43
C THR A 106 -6.91 9.94 -11.51
N ASP A 107 -6.60 10.25 -12.77
CA ASP A 107 -7.52 10.06 -13.89
C ASP A 107 -7.88 8.59 -14.14
N GLY A 108 -7.01 7.66 -13.73
CA GLY A 108 -7.25 6.23 -13.86
C GLY A 108 -8.08 5.60 -12.74
N LEU A 109 -8.45 6.37 -11.72
CA LEU A 109 -9.24 5.84 -10.60
C LEU A 109 -10.69 5.62 -10.99
N GLU A 110 -11.26 4.52 -10.50
CA GLU A 110 -12.70 4.30 -10.59
C GLU A 110 -13.43 5.27 -9.66
N PRO A 111 -14.72 5.59 -9.91
CA PRO A 111 -15.44 6.57 -9.09
C PRO A 111 -15.45 6.27 -7.59
N GLU A 112 -15.60 5.00 -7.22
CA GLU A 112 -15.58 4.59 -5.81
C GLU A 112 -14.23 4.87 -5.15
N GLU A 113 -13.14 4.65 -5.88
CA GLU A 113 -11.79 4.91 -5.40
C GLU A 113 -11.56 6.40 -5.19
N ARG A 114 -12.06 7.24 -6.09
CA ARG A 114 -11.95 8.69 -5.95
C ARG A 114 -12.65 9.22 -4.71
N ILE A 115 -13.79 8.60 -4.36
CA ILE A 115 -14.53 8.96 -3.15
C ILE A 115 -13.78 8.55 -1.89
N ALA A 116 -13.19 7.34 -1.90
CA ALA A 116 -12.47 6.80 -0.75
C ALA A 116 -11.10 7.43 -0.55
N MET A 117 -10.38 7.72 -1.64
CA MET A 117 -9.03 8.27 -1.62
C MET A 117 -9.09 9.81 -1.60
N VAL A 118 -9.24 10.37 -0.42
CA VAL A 118 -9.55 11.80 -0.25
C VAL A 118 -8.37 12.74 -0.44
N GLU A 119 -7.14 12.27 -0.24
CA GLU A 119 -5.94 13.07 -0.54
C GLU A 119 -4.71 12.18 -0.71
N HIS A 120 -3.66 12.74 -1.27
CA HIS A 120 -2.35 12.11 -1.31
C HIS A 120 -1.30 13.08 -0.79
N ARG A 121 -0.21 12.54 -0.28
CA ARG A 121 0.89 13.32 0.25
C ARG A 121 2.18 12.51 0.16
N ILE A 122 3.29 13.23 -0.01
CA ILE A 122 4.63 12.65 -0.02
C ILE A 122 5.24 12.88 1.37
N TRP A 123 5.68 11.79 2.01
CA TRP A 123 6.13 11.78 3.40
C TRP A 123 7.61 11.43 3.51
N SER A 124 8.38 12.21 4.26
CA SER A 124 9.70 11.77 4.71
C SER A 124 9.56 10.86 5.93
N VAL A 125 10.63 10.14 6.29
CA VAL A 125 10.62 9.33 7.52
C VAL A 125 10.39 10.22 8.73
N ASP A 126 10.98 11.40 8.76
CA ASP A 126 10.79 12.35 9.87
C ASP A 126 9.33 12.79 9.97
N ASP A 127 8.68 13.05 8.84
CA ASP A 127 7.24 13.37 8.81
C ASP A 127 6.42 12.23 9.40
N LEU A 128 6.71 11.00 9.01
CA LEU A 128 6.01 9.81 9.51
C LEU A 128 6.20 9.65 11.02
N ALA A 129 7.44 9.79 11.49
CA ALA A 129 7.78 9.62 12.90
C ALA A 129 7.14 10.69 13.79
N ALA A 130 6.98 11.91 13.26
CA ALA A 130 6.42 13.04 14.01
C ALA A 130 4.88 13.06 13.98
N SER A 131 4.25 12.27 13.14
CA SER A 131 2.80 12.32 12.93
C SER A 131 2.04 11.44 13.91
N ASN A 132 0.85 11.90 14.29
CA ASN A 132 -0.12 11.11 15.07
C ASN A 132 -1.16 10.43 14.18
N GLU A 133 -0.99 10.53 12.87
CA GLU A 133 -1.88 9.88 11.91
C GLU A 133 -1.74 8.35 11.95
N TRP A 134 -2.74 7.68 11.40
CA TRP A 134 -2.71 6.22 11.28
C TRP A 134 -2.15 5.81 9.93
N PHE A 135 -1.24 4.85 9.97
CA PHE A 135 -0.60 4.31 8.76
C PHE A 135 -0.82 2.79 8.68
N ALA A 136 -0.87 2.28 7.46
CA ALA A 136 -0.84 0.84 7.21
C ALA A 136 0.30 0.56 6.23
N PRO A 137 1.35 -0.16 6.63
CA PRO A 137 1.54 -0.77 7.96
C PRO A 137 1.73 0.27 9.08
N ARG A 138 1.34 -0.11 10.29
CA ARG A 138 1.35 0.79 11.45
C ARG A 138 2.73 1.36 11.78
N ARG A 139 3.78 0.54 11.62
CA ARG A 139 5.14 0.90 11.99
C ARG A 139 5.98 1.34 10.80
N LEU A 140 5.36 2.00 9.85
CA LEU A 140 6.00 2.42 8.61
C LEU A 140 7.28 3.24 8.84
N ALA A 141 7.26 4.14 9.82
CA ALA A 141 8.43 4.96 10.16
C ALA A 141 9.62 4.14 10.64
N ASP A 142 9.37 2.99 11.28
CA ASP A 142 10.42 2.10 11.77
C ASP A 142 10.90 1.14 10.68
N LEU A 143 10.00 0.76 9.78
CA LEU A 143 10.27 -0.25 8.74
C LEU A 143 11.00 0.34 7.54
N LEU A 144 10.78 1.60 7.26
CA LEU A 144 11.26 2.23 6.02
C LEU A 144 12.77 2.51 5.98
N PRO A 145 13.43 2.97 7.08
CA PRO A 145 14.83 3.39 7.02
C PRO A 145 15.82 2.40 6.42
N PRO A 146 15.79 1.09 6.72
CA PRO A 146 16.70 0.15 6.07
C PRO A 146 16.61 0.14 4.56
N LEU A 147 15.39 0.29 4.02
CA LEU A 147 15.18 0.30 2.57
C LEU A 147 15.80 1.54 1.94
N LEU A 148 15.73 2.68 2.63
CA LEU A 148 16.28 3.95 2.14
C LEU A 148 17.80 3.93 2.09
N SER A 149 18.45 3.20 2.99
CA SER A 149 19.91 3.06 3.01
C SER A 149 20.42 1.98 2.03
N GLY A 150 19.50 1.35 1.28
CA GLY A 150 19.86 0.31 0.33
C GLY A 150 20.01 -1.09 0.93
N ASP A 151 19.65 -1.25 2.20
CA ASP A 151 19.67 -2.55 2.89
C ASP A 151 18.37 -3.31 2.56
N LEU A 152 18.31 -3.83 1.33
CA LEU A 152 17.15 -4.57 0.88
C LEU A 152 17.28 -6.04 1.32
N PRO A 153 16.18 -6.61 1.86
CA PRO A 153 16.21 -8.01 2.26
C PRO A 153 16.35 -8.93 1.05
N ALA A 154 17.08 -10.04 1.21
CA ALA A 154 17.23 -11.04 0.17
C ALA A 154 15.88 -11.73 -0.14
N GLU A 155 15.05 -11.86 0.88
CA GLU A 155 13.69 -12.38 0.77
C GLU A 155 12.74 -11.43 1.49
N PRO A 156 11.46 -11.37 1.05
CA PRO A 156 10.49 -10.51 1.72
C PRO A 156 10.37 -10.82 3.20
N ILE A 157 10.26 -9.76 4.02
CA ILE A 157 10.11 -9.88 5.47
C ILE A 157 8.62 -9.84 5.81
N GLU A 158 8.18 -10.78 6.64
CA GLU A 158 6.82 -10.71 7.19
C GLU A 158 6.77 -9.57 8.20
N ILE A 159 5.86 -8.62 7.98
CA ILE A 159 5.68 -7.47 8.86
C ILE A 159 4.30 -7.53 9.51
N GLY A 160 4.15 -6.87 10.63
CA GLY A 160 2.87 -6.78 11.31
C GLY A 160 1.88 -5.84 10.63
N ALA A 161 0.67 -5.88 11.11
CA ALA A 161 -0.43 -5.06 10.60
C ALA A 161 -0.15 -3.55 10.68
#